data_61f122babe6176945a4ddbc2e2560833
#
_entry.id   61f122babe6176945a4ddbc2e2560833
#
_cell.length_a   1.000
_cell.length_b   1.000
_cell.length_c   1.000
_cell.angle_alpha   90.00
_cell.angle_beta   90.00
_cell.angle_gamma   90.00
#
_symmetry.space_group_name_H-M   'P 1'
#
loop_
_entity.id
_entity.type
_entity.pdbx_description
1 polymer ?
#
loop_
_entity_poly.entity_id
_entity_poly.type
_entity_poly.pdbx_seq_one_letter_code
_entity_poly.pdbx_strand_id
1 'polypeptide(L)'
;MTIQRVDGAPGTLVPTMLAAVSEPQPAVAPHPDIAHLAPLLGTWRGSGHGEYPTIESFDYHEEIQFGHVGRPFLTYRQRTRHAGDGRSLHAETGYLRCAGPDRIELILAHPTGITEICEGTLDLADDGLRLEMGSTHIGRTTTAKLVTALARTFSLVGDTIDYSLRMAAVGREEQHHLAASLRRAD
;
A
#
# COMPACT_ATOMS: atom_id res chain seq x y z
N MET A 1 15.85 -73.12 -30.56
CA MET A 1 15.83 -72.40 -29.26
C MET A 1 16.29 -70.98 -29.55
N THR A 2 15.33 -70.08 -29.71
CA THR A 2 15.50 -68.73 -30.23
C THR A 2 15.64 -67.74 -29.09
N ILE A 3 16.72 -66.99 -29.09
CA ILE A 3 16.96 -65.91 -28.09
C ILE A 3 16.38 -64.64 -28.69
N GLN A 4 15.37 -64.08 -28.04
CA GLN A 4 14.83 -62.72 -28.33
C GLN A 4 15.77 -61.65 -27.76
N ARG A 5 16.15 -60.70 -28.60
CA ARG A 5 16.77 -59.44 -28.24
C ARG A 5 15.66 -58.50 -27.74
N VAL A 6 15.91 -57.89 -26.60
CA VAL A 6 15.10 -56.77 -26.11
C VAL A 6 15.79 -55.49 -26.55
N ASP A 7 15.15 -54.77 -27.47
CA ASP A 7 15.61 -53.45 -27.91
C ASP A 7 15.32 -52.41 -26.81
N GLY A 8 16.39 -51.74 -26.33
CA GLY A 8 16.32 -50.62 -25.43
C GLY A 8 15.85 -49.37 -26.19
N ALA A 9 14.81 -48.72 -25.69
CA ALA A 9 14.34 -47.45 -26.19
C ALA A 9 15.34 -46.31 -25.94
N PRO A 10 15.53 -45.35 -26.86
CA PRO A 10 16.44 -44.23 -26.67
C PRO A 10 15.88 -43.27 -25.61
N GLY A 11 16.69 -43.02 -24.60
CA GLY A 11 16.37 -42.06 -23.54
C GLY A 11 16.19 -40.65 -24.14
N THR A 12 15.02 -40.07 -23.91
CA THR A 12 14.73 -38.69 -24.26
C THR A 12 15.55 -37.78 -23.34
N LEU A 13 16.54 -37.10 -23.90
CA LEU A 13 17.27 -36.03 -23.23
C LEU A 13 16.29 -34.84 -23.02
N VAL A 14 15.86 -34.64 -21.79
CA VAL A 14 15.12 -33.44 -21.42
C VAL A 14 16.14 -32.28 -21.39
N PRO A 15 15.96 -31.21 -22.18
CA PRO A 15 16.88 -30.09 -22.12
C PRO A 15 16.73 -29.41 -20.74
N THR A 16 17.81 -29.40 -19.97
CA THR A 16 17.92 -28.60 -18.76
C THR A 16 17.85 -27.13 -19.19
N MET A 17 16.70 -26.48 -18.97
CA MET A 17 16.60 -25.04 -19.12
C MET A 17 17.55 -24.39 -18.10
N LEU A 18 18.67 -23.87 -18.57
CA LEU A 18 19.47 -22.94 -17.78
C LEU A 18 18.56 -21.73 -17.46
N ALA A 19 18.21 -21.56 -16.19
CA ALA A 19 17.56 -20.35 -15.73
C ALA A 19 18.51 -19.20 -16.08
N ALA A 20 18.08 -18.32 -16.98
CA ALA A 20 18.78 -17.08 -17.26
C ALA A 20 18.86 -16.30 -15.95
N VAL A 21 20.04 -16.14 -15.40
CA VAL A 21 20.31 -15.20 -14.30
C VAL A 21 20.06 -13.83 -14.88
N SER A 22 18.89 -13.26 -14.59
CA SER A 22 18.57 -11.89 -14.94
C SER A 22 19.59 -10.99 -14.25
N GLU A 23 20.40 -10.28 -15.01
CA GLU A 23 21.27 -9.26 -14.42
C GLU A 23 20.41 -8.26 -13.63
N PRO A 24 20.86 -7.82 -12.44
CA PRO A 24 20.14 -6.82 -11.67
C PRO A 24 19.99 -5.56 -12.54
N GLN A 25 18.76 -5.18 -12.83
CA GLN A 25 18.51 -3.93 -13.52
C GLN A 25 19.05 -2.78 -12.68
N PRO A 26 19.72 -1.78 -13.29
CA PRO A 26 20.22 -0.64 -12.56
C PRO A 26 19.08 0.05 -11.80
N ALA A 27 19.30 0.38 -10.54
CA ALA A 27 18.32 1.07 -9.71
C ALA A 27 17.92 2.39 -10.40
N VAL A 28 16.64 2.52 -10.73
CA VAL A 28 16.10 3.76 -11.33
C VAL A 28 16.10 4.84 -10.24
N ALA A 29 16.61 6.04 -10.53
CA ALA A 29 16.55 7.15 -9.58
C ALA A 29 15.11 7.69 -9.46
N PRO A 30 14.68 8.19 -8.27
CA PRO A 30 13.42 8.89 -8.10
C PRO A 30 13.31 10.10 -9.03
N HIS A 31 12.13 10.39 -9.54
CA HIS A 31 11.90 11.57 -10.37
C HIS A 31 12.06 12.85 -9.51
N PRO A 32 12.64 13.95 -10.04
CA PRO A 32 12.81 15.20 -9.27
C PRO A 32 11.52 15.75 -8.66
N ASP A 33 10.39 15.64 -9.36
CA ASP A 33 9.08 16.13 -8.91
C ASP A 33 8.54 15.42 -7.66
N ILE A 34 9.11 14.27 -7.27
CA ILE A 34 8.73 13.56 -6.05
C ILE A 34 9.84 13.62 -4.97
N ALA A 35 10.85 14.48 -5.13
CA ALA A 35 11.94 14.59 -4.17
C ALA A 35 11.45 14.89 -2.74
N HIS A 36 10.40 15.70 -2.60
CA HIS A 36 9.78 16.02 -1.31
C HIS A 36 9.11 14.80 -0.64
N LEU A 37 8.68 13.81 -1.41
CA LEU A 37 8.09 12.56 -0.92
C LEU A 37 9.13 11.44 -0.73
N ALA A 38 10.39 11.64 -1.13
CA ALA A 38 11.44 10.64 -1.02
C ALA A 38 11.65 10.09 0.41
N PRO A 39 11.47 10.87 1.49
CA PRO A 39 11.55 10.34 2.85
C PRO A 39 10.52 9.23 3.17
N LEU A 40 9.41 9.15 2.42
CA LEU A 40 8.42 8.08 2.57
C LEU A 40 8.86 6.74 1.97
N LEU A 41 9.79 6.74 1.00
CA LEU A 41 10.20 5.52 0.29
C LEU A 41 10.64 4.42 1.23
N GLY A 42 10.22 3.19 0.95
CA GLY A 42 10.56 1.99 1.70
C GLY A 42 9.33 1.27 2.27
N THR A 43 9.58 0.35 3.19
CA THR A 43 8.57 -0.44 3.89
C THR A 43 8.45 0.04 5.33
N TRP A 44 7.22 0.23 5.77
CA TRP A 44 6.87 0.70 7.10
C TRP A 44 5.99 -0.33 7.78
N ARG A 45 6.31 -0.73 9.02
CA ARG A 45 5.56 -1.72 9.78
C ARG A 45 5.28 -1.25 11.19
N GLY A 46 4.10 -1.59 11.69
CA GLY A 46 3.73 -1.26 13.05
C GLY A 46 2.38 -1.81 13.46
N SER A 47 1.80 -1.17 14.46
CA SER A 47 0.52 -1.57 15.03
C SER A 47 -0.42 -0.37 15.09
N GLY A 48 -1.70 -0.66 15.04
CA GLY A 48 -2.75 0.33 15.12
C GLY A 48 -3.97 -0.19 15.86
N HIS A 49 -4.88 0.75 16.10
CA HIS A 49 -6.18 0.50 16.69
C HIS A 49 -7.27 1.00 15.77
N GLY A 50 -8.34 0.22 15.65
CA GLY A 50 -9.51 0.54 14.83
C GLY A 50 -10.79 0.51 15.65
N GLU A 51 -11.62 1.53 15.42
CA GLU A 51 -12.93 1.64 16.04
C GLU A 51 -13.95 2.25 15.07
N TYR A 52 -15.19 1.86 15.19
CA TYR A 52 -16.30 2.49 14.49
C TYR A 52 -17.62 2.10 15.17
N PRO A 53 -18.65 2.96 15.22
CA PRO A 53 -19.89 2.69 16.00
C PRO A 53 -20.66 1.43 15.61
N THR A 54 -20.36 0.82 14.45
CA THR A 54 -21.04 -0.36 13.92
C THR A 54 -20.23 -1.65 13.98
N ILE A 55 -19.04 -1.60 14.60
CA ILE A 55 -18.15 -2.77 14.76
C ILE A 55 -17.55 -2.75 16.17
N GLU A 56 -17.08 -3.90 16.65
CA GLU A 56 -16.21 -3.97 17.81
C GLU A 56 -14.83 -3.35 17.48
N SER A 57 -14.24 -2.66 18.44
CA SER A 57 -12.88 -2.13 18.30
C SER A 57 -11.86 -3.29 18.22
N PHE A 58 -10.78 -3.07 17.51
CA PHE A 58 -9.77 -4.08 17.24
C PHE A 58 -8.37 -3.50 17.14
N ASP A 59 -7.38 -4.29 17.54
CA ASP A 59 -5.97 -4.01 17.29
C ASP A 59 -5.51 -4.72 16.02
N TYR A 60 -4.60 -4.08 15.29
CA TYR A 60 -4.09 -4.63 14.04
C TYR A 60 -2.59 -4.35 13.85
N HIS A 61 -1.97 -5.20 13.04
CA HIS A 61 -0.65 -4.95 12.46
C HIS A 61 -0.82 -4.38 11.07
N GLU A 62 0.01 -3.40 10.74
CA GLU A 62 -0.02 -2.69 9.47
C GLU A 62 1.33 -2.72 8.78
N GLU A 63 1.29 -2.85 7.47
CA GLU A 63 2.44 -2.64 6.58
C GLU A 63 2.03 -1.67 5.48
N ILE A 64 2.83 -0.60 5.33
CA ILE A 64 2.73 0.35 4.21
C ILE A 64 4.02 0.26 3.41
N GLN A 65 3.89 0.28 2.08
CA GLN A 65 5.01 0.33 1.14
C GLN A 65 4.84 1.53 0.21
N PHE A 66 5.85 2.39 0.19
CA PHE A 66 6.01 3.44 -0.80
C PHE A 66 7.17 3.08 -1.72
N GLY A 67 6.89 2.98 -3.02
CA GLY A 67 7.89 2.69 -4.04
C GLY A 67 7.86 3.72 -5.15
N HIS A 68 8.81 3.63 -6.11
CA HIS A 68 8.83 4.45 -7.32
C HIS A 68 9.31 3.65 -8.52
N VAL A 69 9.06 4.18 -9.71
CA VAL A 69 9.48 3.62 -11.00
C VAL A 69 10.17 4.68 -11.86
N GLY A 70 10.76 5.72 -11.24
CA GLY A 70 11.39 6.85 -11.93
C GLY A 70 10.41 7.79 -12.63
N ARG A 71 9.15 7.80 -12.22
CA ARG A 71 8.08 8.68 -12.72
C ARG A 71 7.62 9.62 -11.61
N PRO A 72 6.90 10.73 -11.91
CA PRO A 72 6.50 11.75 -10.94
C PRO A 72 5.36 11.31 -10.02
N PHE A 73 5.47 10.11 -9.45
CA PHE A 73 4.55 9.55 -8.45
C PHE A 73 5.23 8.46 -7.63
N LEU A 74 4.75 8.24 -6.42
CA LEU A 74 5.03 7.04 -5.64
C LEU A 74 3.94 6.00 -5.88
N THR A 75 4.32 4.73 -5.96
CA THR A 75 3.39 3.61 -5.77
C THR A 75 3.10 3.48 -4.28
N TYR A 76 1.85 3.20 -3.95
CA TYR A 76 1.39 3.00 -2.59
C TYR A 76 0.71 1.65 -2.43
N ARG A 77 1.02 0.97 -1.34
CA ARG A 77 0.37 -0.28 -0.96
C ARG A 77 0.27 -0.35 0.55
N GLN A 78 -0.92 -0.67 1.06
CA GLN A 78 -1.17 -0.91 2.47
C GLN A 78 -1.84 -2.27 2.65
N ARG A 79 -1.56 -2.93 3.77
CA ARG A 79 -2.27 -4.13 4.23
C ARG A 79 -2.28 -4.19 5.74
N THR A 80 -3.41 -4.66 6.29
CA THR A 80 -3.59 -4.83 7.72
C THR A 80 -3.99 -6.26 8.07
N ARG A 81 -3.59 -6.70 9.25
CA ARG A 81 -3.92 -8.00 9.82
C ARG A 81 -4.36 -7.82 11.27
N HIS A 82 -5.36 -8.57 11.69
CA HIS A 82 -5.80 -8.58 13.08
C HIS A 82 -4.68 -9.04 14.01
N ALA A 83 -4.44 -8.31 15.12
CA ALA A 83 -3.30 -8.55 16.00
C ALA A 83 -3.39 -9.91 16.73
N GLY A 84 -4.61 -10.39 17.05
CA GLY A 84 -4.81 -11.61 17.82
C GLY A 84 -4.66 -12.90 17.01
N ASP A 85 -5.22 -12.96 15.79
CA ASP A 85 -5.30 -14.20 14.99
C ASP A 85 -4.61 -14.11 13.61
N GLY A 86 -4.07 -12.93 13.25
CA GLY A 86 -3.33 -12.72 12.00
C GLY A 86 -4.17 -12.72 10.72
N ARG A 87 -5.51 -12.84 10.82
CA ARG A 87 -6.40 -12.80 9.64
C ARG A 87 -6.29 -11.46 8.93
N SER A 88 -6.38 -11.47 7.60
CA SER A 88 -6.40 -10.23 6.81
C SER A 88 -7.64 -9.42 7.13
N LEU A 89 -7.47 -8.11 7.34
CA LEU A 89 -8.54 -7.16 7.60
C LEU A 89 -8.80 -6.30 6.37
N HIS A 90 -7.77 -5.58 5.91
CA HIS A 90 -7.89 -4.63 4.81
C HIS A 90 -6.64 -4.65 3.93
N ALA A 91 -6.81 -4.20 2.70
CA ALA A 91 -5.72 -3.87 1.79
C ALA A 91 -6.16 -2.73 0.87
N GLU A 92 -5.21 -1.92 0.44
CA GLU A 92 -5.42 -0.90 -0.57
C GLU A 92 -4.14 -0.70 -1.38
N THR A 93 -4.29 -0.19 -2.60
CA THR A 93 -3.17 0.10 -3.49
C THR A 93 -3.48 1.30 -4.34
N GLY A 94 -2.44 2.03 -4.74
CA GLY A 94 -2.61 3.19 -5.58
C GLY A 94 -1.35 4.01 -5.79
N TYR A 95 -1.53 5.31 -5.97
CA TYR A 95 -0.47 6.24 -6.34
C TYR A 95 -0.58 7.53 -5.55
N LEU A 96 0.55 8.00 -5.00
CA LEU A 96 0.69 9.30 -4.37
C LEU A 96 1.53 10.18 -5.29
N ARG A 97 1.05 11.39 -5.61
CA ARG A 97 1.71 12.33 -6.49
C ARG A 97 1.69 13.76 -5.95
N CYS A 98 2.68 14.56 -6.31
CA CYS A 98 2.64 16.00 -6.08
C CYS A 98 1.85 16.68 -7.22
N ALA A 99 0.93 17.56 -6.86
CA ALA A 99 0.18 18.41 -7.79
C ALA A 99 0.63 19.88 -7.72
N GLY A 100 1.73 20.12 -7.02
CA GLY A 100 2.35 21.42 -6.75
C GLY A 100 3.38 21.28 -5.63
N PRO A 101 4.00 22.37 -5.19
CA PRO A 101 5.04 22.32 -4.15
C PRO A 101 4.51 21.86 -2.77
N ASP A 102 3.26 22.17 -2.47
CA ASP A 102 2.57 21.92 -1.20
C ASP A 102 1.27 21.12 -1.36
N ARG A 103 0.99 20.59 -2.57
CA ARG A 103 -0.24 19.87 -2.88
C ARG A 103 0.03 18.44 -3.29
N ILE A 104 -0.81 17.55 -2.78
CA ILE A 104 -0.73 16.12 -3.06
C ILE A 104 -2.07 15.56 -3.50
N GLU A 105 -2.00 14.47 -4.26
CA GLU A 105 -3.13 13.67 -4.68
C GLU A 105 -2.83 12.20 -4.39
N LEU A 106 -3.79 11.49 -3.79
CA LEU A 106 -3.72 10.06 -3.54
C LEU A 106 -4.90 9.36 -4.22
N ILE A 107 -4.60 8.44 -5.11
CA ILE A 107 -5.60 7.66 -5.86
C ILE A 107 -5.52 6.22 -5.38
N LEU A 108 -6.61 5.67 -4.86
CA LEU A 108 -6.66 4.34 -4.25
C LEU A 108 -7.72 3.43 -4.85
N ALA A 109 -7.41 2.14 -4.83
CA ALA A 109 -8.36 1.05 -5.07
C ALA A 109 -8.34 0.06 -3.90
N HIS A 110 -9.54 -0.37 -3.49
CA HIS A 110 -9.77 -1.29 -2.37
C HIS A 110 -10.43 -2.58 -2.84
N PRO A 111 -10.05 -3.75 -2.31
CA PRO A 111 -10.69 -5.02 -2.64
C PRO A 111 -12.15 -5.08 -2.16
N THR A 112 -12.58 -4.13 -1.33
CA THR A 112 -13.98 -3.98 -0.88
C THR A 112 -14.90 -3.36 -1.94
N GLY A 113 -14.37 -3.08 -3.15
CA GLY A 113 -15.14 -2.49 -4.25
C GLY A 113 -15.25 -0.96 -4.19
N ILE A 114 -14.33 -0.30 -3.51
CA ILE A 114 -14.25 1.15 -3.38
C ILE A 114 -13.02 1.67 -4.13
N THR A 115 -13.14 2.85 -4.75
CA THR A 115 -12.02 3.66 -5.23
C THR A 115 -12.10 5.06 -4.62
N GLU A 116 -10.94 5.65 -4.32
CA GLU A 116 -10.85 7.00 -3.74
C GLU A 116 -9.96 7.89 -4.60
N ILE A 117 -10.36 9.15 -4.73
CA ILE A 117 -9.48 10.25 -5.10
C ILE A 117 -9.44 11.19 -3.90
N CYS A 118 -8.27 11.35 -3.33
CA CYS A 118 -8.02 12.27 -2.23
C CYS A 118 -7.09 13.38 -2.68
N GLU A 119 -7.38 14.61 -2.24
CA GLU A 119 -6.54 15.77 -2.47
C GLU A 119 -6.20 16.41 -1.11
N GLY A 120 -5.03 17.04 -1.04
CA GLY A 120 -4.62 17.63 0.22
C GLY A 120 -3.30 18.40 0.15
N THR A 121 -2.70 18.58 1.32
CA THR A 121 -1.49 19.37 1.52
C THR A 121 -0.29 18.51 1.93
N LEU A 122 0.88 19.00 1.56
CA LEU A 122 2.18 18.54 2.00
C LEU A 122 2.86 19.68 2.77
N ASP A 123 3.07 19.47 4.06
CA ASP A 123 3.86 20.35 4.90
C ASP A 123 5.23 19.69 5.16
N LEU A 124 6.31 20.44 4.88
CA LEU A 124 7.70 20.00 5.09
C LEU A 124 8.23 20.61 6.38
N ALA A 125 8.89 19.78 7.20
CA ALA A 125 9.64 20.20 8.38
C ALA A 125 11.08 19.74 8.27
N ASP A 126 11.98 20.27 9.12
CA ASP A 126 13.41 19.95 9.09
C ASP A 126 13.69 18.46 9.34
N ASP A 127 12.85 17.78 10.12
CA ASP A 127 13.01 16.38 10.53
C ASP A 127 11.94 15.44 9.95
N GLY A 128 11.06 15.93 9.03
CA GLY A 128 10.01 15.11 8.50
C GLY A 128 9.07 15.82 7.54
N LEU A 129 7.88 15.23 7.37
CA LEU A 129 6.81 15.78 6.56
C LEU A 129 5.44 15.39 7.12
N ARG A 130 4.42 16.18 6.78
CA ARG A 130 3.03 15.90 7.10
C ARG A 130 2.18 15.95 5.84
N LEU A 131 1.37 14.92 5.63
CA LEU A 131 0.36 14.86 4.58
C LEU A 131 -1.02 14.88 5.24
N GLU A 132 -1.88 15.83 4.81
CA GLU A 132 -3.28 15.87 5.20
C GLU A 132 -4.14 15.89 3.95
N MET A 133 -5.08 14.95 3.82
CA MET A 133 -5.90 14.84 2.63
C MET A 133 -7.29 14.32 2.93
N GLY A 134 -8.27 14.76 2.13
CA GLY A 134 -9.65 14.31 2.17
C GLY A 134 -10.10 13.78 0.82
N SER A 135 -11.07 12.86 0.83
CA SER A 135 -11.65 12.35 -0.40
C SER A 135 -12.46 13.43 -1.11
N THR A 136 -12.12 13.71 -2.36
CA THR A 136 -12.89 14.56 -3.27
C THR A 136 -13.84 13.73 -4.14
N HIS A 137 -13.53 12.43 -4.30
CA HIS A 137 -14.38 11.50 -5.02
C HIS A 137 -14.25 10.08 -4.46
N ILE A 138 -15.41 9.40 -4.30
CA ILE A 138 -15.47 7.99 -3.91
C ILE A 138 -16.33 7.23 -4.93
N GLY A 139 -15.68 6.33 -5.67
CA GLY A 139 -16.33 5.38 -6.55
C GLY A 139 -16.72 4.09 -5.82
N ARG A 140 -17.85 3.46 -6.18
CA ARG A 140 -18.31 2.22 -5.54
C ARG A 140 -18.87 1.23 -6.56
N THR A 141 -18.59 -0.05 -6.34
CA THR A 141 -19.36 -1.13 -6.96
C THR A 141 -20.74 -1.23 -6.29
N THR A 142 -21.67 -1.93 -6.94
CA THR A 142 -23.05 -2.09 -6.43
C THR A 142 -23.12 -2.85 -5.09
N THR A 143 -22.13 -3.67 -4.78
CA THR A 143 -22.08 -4.48 -3.55
C THR A 143 -21.24 -3.86 -2.43
N ALA A 144 -20.51 -2.76 -2.71
CA ALA A 144 -19.68 -2.09 -1.71
C ALA A 144 -20.55 -1.37 -0.66
N LYS A 145 -20.06 -1.34 0.58
CA LYS A 145 -20.69 -0.54 1.65
C LYS A 145 -20.69 0.94 1.28
N LEU A 146 -21.67 1.67 1.77
CA LEU A 146 -21.75 3.11 1.60
C LEU A 146 -20.66 3.77 2.45
N VAL A 147 -19.65 4.34 1.78
CA VAL A 147 -18.67 5.27 2.34
C VAL A 147 -18.87 6.60 1.62
N THR A 148 -18.95 7.70 2.36
CA THR A 148 -19.29 9.04 1.83
C THR A 148 -18.17 10.06 2.00
N ALA A 149 -17.27 9.85 2.97
CA ALA A 149 -16.06 10.65 3.13
C ALA A 149 -14.95 9.85 3.82
N LEU A 150 -13.71 10.16 3.46
CA LEU A 150 -12.49 9.67 4.08
C LEU A 150 -11.51 10.83 4.21
N ALA A 151 -10.84 10.93 5.36
CA ALA A 151 -9.77 11.88 5.60
C ALA A 151 -8.58 11.16 6.22
N ARG A 152 -7.37 11.42 5.70
CA ARG A 152 -6.13 10.73 6.09
C ARG A 152 -5.07 11.73 6.50
N THR A 153 -4.31 11.36 7.50
CA THR A 153 -3.09 12.07 7.90
C THR A 153 -1.94 11.09 7.96
N PHE A 154 -0.80 11.44 7.38
CA PHE A 154 0.48 10.80 7.61
C PHE A 154 1.43 11.85 8.18
N SER A 155 2.07 11.56 9.30
CA SER A 155 3.08 12.40 9.92
C SER A 155 4.37 11.60 10.05
N LEU A 156 5.37 11.91 9.22
CA LEU A 156 6.70 11.30 9.27
C LEU A 156 7.62 12.19 10.09
N VAL A 157 8.23 11.61 11.12
CA VAL A 157 9.33 12.22 11.89
C VAL A 157 10.44 11.18 12.04
N GLY A 158 11.61 11.45 11.52
CA GLY A 158 12.71 10.50 11.47
C GLY A 158 12.30 9.18 10.80
N ASP A 159 12.38 8.07 11.54
CA ASP A 159 12.01 6.72 11.07
C ASP A 159 10.63 6.25 11.57
N THR A 160 9.74 7.17 11.90
CA THR A 160 8.39 6.85 12.38
C THR A 160 7.34 7.57 11.54
N ILE A 161 6.33 6.84 11.08
CA ILE A 161 5.10 7.38 10.49
C ILE A 161 3.95 7.15 11.48
N ASP A 162 3.32 8.23 11.91
CA ASP A 162 2.01 8.16 12.54
C ASP A 162 0.93 8.38 11.49
N TYR A 163 -0.03 7.46 11.44
CA TYR A 163 -1.13 7.43 10.49
C TYR A 163 -2.47 7.55 11.19
N SER A 164 -3.39 8.30 10.64
CA SER A 164 -4.77 8.32 11.08
C SER A 164 -5.75 8.38 9.92
N LEU A 165 -6.91 7.77 10.10
CA LEU A 165 -8.03 7.75 9.16
C LEU A 165 -9.32 8.13 9.90
N ARG A 166 -10.04 9.09 9.31
CA ARG A 166 -11.42 9.41 9.66
C ARG A 166 -12.33 8.94 8.53
N MET A 167 -13.55 8.52 8.86
CA MET A 167 -14.48 7.96 7.88
C MET A 167 -15.93 8.38 8.18
N ALA A 168 -16.67 8.72 7.13
CA ALA A 168 -18.12 8.78 7.14
C ALA A 168 -18.66 7.59 6.33
N ALA A 169 -19.38 6.68 6.98
CA ALA A 169 -19.88 5.47 6.35
C ALA A 169 -21.17 4.97 6.99
N VAL A 170 -21.96 4.21 6.24
CA VAL A 170 -23.19 3.52 6.68
C VAL A 170 -24.15 4.43 7.45
N GLY A 171 -24.28 5.69 6.98
CA GLY A 171 -25.18 6.70 7.56
C GLY A 171 -24.65 7.37 8.83
N ARG A 172 -23.34 7.23 9.14
CA ARG A 172 -22.66 7.94 10.21
C ARG A 172 -21.87 9.12 9.66
N GLU A 173 -21.81 10.19 10.43
CA GLU A 173 -20.96 11.34 10.15
C GLU A 173 -19.48 10.98 10.26
N GLU A 174 -18.62 11.82 9.69
CA GLU A 174 -17.17 11.62 9.71
C GLU A 174 -16.64 11.64 11.15
N GLN A 175 -15.98 10.56 11.52
CA GLN A 175 -15.38 10.35 12.83
C GLN A 175 -14.10 9.53 12.72
N HIS A 176 -13.35 9.46 13.82
CA HIS A 176 -12.15 8.62 13.89
C HIS A 176 -12.50 7.15 13.58
N HIS A 177 -11.63 6.50 12.82
CA HIS A 177 -11.76 5.08 12.48
C HIS A 177 -10.50 4.28 12.76
N LEU A 178 -9.33 4.77 12.32
CA LEU A 178 -8.05 4.06 12.48
C LEU A 178 -6.96 5.03 12.95
N ALA A 179 -6.05 4.52 13.78
CA ALA A 179 -4.75 5.13 14.04
C ALA A 179 -3.66 4.05 14.15
N ALA A 180 -2.48 4.33 13.63
CA ALA A 180 -1.31 3.45 13.69
C ALA A 180 -0.03 4.24 13.84
N SER A 181 0.98 3.59 14.44
CA SER A 181 2.35 4.08 14.46
C SER A 181 3.26 3.03 13.83
N LEU A 182 4.00 3.42 12.82
CA LEU A 182 4.79 2.54 11.97
C LEU A 182 6.25 2.96 12.02
N ARG A 183 7.17 2.00 12.02
CA ARG A 183 8.60 2.24 11.90
C ARG A 183 9.12 1.75 10.57
N ARG A 184 10.17 2.37 10.09
CA ARG A 184 10.90 1.90 8.91
C ARG A 184 11.39 0.47 9.17
N ALA A 185 11.16 -0.43 8.21
CA ALA A 185 11.43 -1.87 8.36
C ALA A 185 12.69 -2.33 7.61
N ASP A 186 13.30 -1.44 6.83
CA ASP A 186 14.48 -1.68 5.98
C ASP A 186 15.27 -0.41 5.71
#